data_c42edb2984d26591275e64ed5ef91179
#
_entry.id   c42edb2984d26591275e64ed5ef91179
#
_cell.length_a   1.000
_cell.length_b   1.000
_cell.length_c   1.000
_cell.angle_alpha   90.00
_cell.angle_beta   90.00
_cell.angle_gamma   90.00
#
_symmetry.space_group_name_H-M   'P 1'
#
loop_
_entity.id
_entity.type
_entity.pdbx_description
1 polymer ?
#
loop_
_entity_poly.entity_id
_entity_poly.type
_entity_poly.pdbx_seq_one_letter_code
_entity_poly.pdbx_strand_id
1 'polypeptide(L)'
;MSNDLFSPSAAAANFAERAISPKRELGAYEALWAREGTWFKSIAEDFRAHEGAVPSDFVSKSDIEKYARMALGAIRDAGIKHFGVRIHGAGEYPQKLRDAEHPVELLYFQGAWELVNTRCVAIVGTREPSEDGKLRAAKLARLLIADGFTVVSGLARGIDTVAHTTAVAEGGFTIAVLGTPITECYPPENRNLQHKIADEHLVISQVPIVRYAQQHFRGKAHFFPERNATMSALTEATIIVEAGETSGTLVQARHALKQQRKLFILDSCFQNPALSWPHTFAQHGAIRVTDYNDIKRHLAPGNPATNAPDR
;
A
#
# COMPACT_ATOMS: atom_id res chain seq x y z
N MET A 1 24.23 -8.79 53.86
CA MET A 1 23.16 -8.94 52.89
C MET A 1 23.20 -7.72 51.98
N SER A 2 23.89 -7.88 50.86
CA SER A 2 24.10 -6.80 49.88
C SER A 2 22.91 -6.86 48.92
N ASN A 3 22.06 -5.82 48.96
CA ASN A 3 20.97 -5.64 48.01
C ASN A 3 21.55 -5.13 46.68
N ASP A 4 21.68 -6.03 45.75
CA ASP A 4 22.03 -5.68 44.35
C ASP A 4 20.76 -5.19 43.60
N LEU A 5 20.42 -3.92 43.87
CA LEU A 5 19.26 -3.20 43.35
C LEU A 5 19.46 -2.73 41.88
N PHE A 6 20.60 -3.06 41.26
CA PHE A 6 20.99 -2.60 39.91
C PHE A 6 21.40 -3.72 38.97
N SER A 7 20.98 -4.95 39.22
CA SER A 7 21.07 -5.93 38.16
C SER A 7 20.08 -5.57 37.05
N PRO A 8 20.55 -5.31 35.77
CA PRO A 8 19.63 -5.05 34.69
C PRO A 8 18.69 -6.25 34.56
N SER A 9 17.38 -6.02 34.64
CA SER A 9 16.41 -7.07 34.36
C SER A 9 16.63 -7.58 32.95
N ALA A 10 16.30 -8.86 32.68
CA ALA A 10 16.36 -9.44 31.34
C ALA A 10 15.64 -8.60 30.27
N ALA A 11 14.65 -7.78 30.68
CA ALA A 11 14.01 -6.77 29.84
C ALA A 11 14.94 -5.61 29.45
N ALA A 12 15.89 -5.20 30.31
CA ALA A 12 16.88 -4.17 29.97
C ALA A 12 17.97 -4.69 29.02
N ALA A 13 18.25 -5.98 29.01
CA ALA A 13 19.18 -6.59 28.05
C ALA A 13 18.63 -6.61 26.62
N ASN A 14 17.31 -6.60 26.45
CA ASN A 14 16.66 -6.49 25.13
C ASN A 14 16.65 -5.05 24.58
N PHE A 15 17.01 -4.04 25.36
CA PHE A 15 17.18 -2.65 24.91
C PHE A 15 18.58 -2.35 24.31
N ALA A 16 19.50 -3.30 24.27
CA ALA A 16 20.65 -3.26 23.37
C ALA A 16 20.17 -3.55 21.93
N GLU A 17 19.04 -2.99 21.56
CA GLU A 17 18.44 -3.10 20.25
C GLU A 17 19.44 -2.59 19.21
N ARG A 18 19.77 -3.49 18.30
CA ARG A 18 20.54 -3.24 17.11
C ARG A 18 20.04 -1.97 16.42
N ALA A 19 20.84 -0.90 16.44
CA ALA A 19 20.45 0.37 15.84
C ALA A 19 20.15 0.17 14.35
N ILE A 20 18.88 0.33 13.97
CA ILE A 20 18.43 0.23 12.58
C ILE A 20 18.77 1.53 11.89
N SER A 21 19.64 1.45 10.87
CA SER A 21 20.00 2.58 10.03
C SER A 21 19.19 2.56 8.75
N PRO A 22 18.29 3.54 8.51
CA PRO A 22 17.47 3.60 7.28
C PRO A 22 18.30 3.50 5.99
N LYS A 23 19.46 4.16 5.94
CA LYS A 23 20.37 4.09 4.79
C LYS A 23 20.95 2.69 4.58
N ARG A 24 21.33 2.01 5.66
CA ARG A 24 21.87 0.65 5.61
C ARG A 24 20.81 -0.32 5.11
N GLU A 25 19.62 -0.27 5.67
CA GLU A 25 18.53 -1.18 5.31
C GLU A 25 18.02 -0.91 3.89
N LEU A 26 17.98 0.35 3.44
CA LEU A 26 17.71 0.70 2.05
C LEU A 26 18.72 0.04 1.10
N GLY A 27 20.02 0.18 1.37
CA GLY A 27 21.06 -0.43 0.54
C GLY A 27 20.99 -1.95 0.54
N ALA A 28 20.68 -2.55 1.67
CA ALA A 28 20.50 -3.98 1.81
C ALA A 28 19.28 -4.49 1.04
N TYR A 29 18.15 -3.81 1.15
CA TYR A 29 16.93 -4.14 0.39
C TYR A 29 17.17 -4.09 -1.12
N GLU A 30 17.81 -3.04 -1.62
CA GLU A 30 18.18 -2.92 -3.03
C GLU A 30 19.14 -4.04 -3.48
N ALA A 31 20.08 -4.43 -2.63
CA ALA A 31 21.02 -5.53 -2.91
C ALA A 31 20.30 -6.90 -2.92
N LEU A 32 19.33 -7.14 -2.04
CA LEU A 32 18.48 -8.33 -2.08
C LEU A 32 17.77 -8.45 -3.44
N TRP A 33 17.20 -7.36 -3.92
CA TRP A 33 16.52 -7.32 -5.21
C TRP A 33 17.42 -7.49 -6.42
N ALA A 34 18.72 -7.26 -6.28
CA ALA A 34 19.69 -7.48 -7.35
C ALA A 34 20.04 -8.96 -7.57
N ARG A 35 19.66 -9.84 -6.64
CA ARG A 35 19.89 -11.29 -6.77
C ARG A 35 18.98 -11.87 -7.86
N GLU A 36 19.49 -12.87 -8.56
CA GLU A 36 18.72 -13.60 -9.56
C GLU A 36 17.56 -14.37 -8.90
N GLY A 37 16.40 -14.40 -9.55
CA GLY A 37 15.20 -15.10 -9.06
C GLY A 37 14.46 -14.40 -7.90
N THR A 38 14.97 -13.26 -7.39
CA THR A 38 14.32 -12.55 -6.28
C THR A 38 13.00 -11.93 -6.70
N TRP A 39 11.98 -12.15 -5.86
CA TRP A 39 10.66 -11.53 -5.95
C TRP A 39 10.06 -11.32 -4.56
N PHE A 40 8.96 -10.58 -4.43
CA PHE A 40 8.31 -10.29 -3.13
C PHE A 40 8.05 -11.54 -2.31
N LYS A 41 7.53 -12.59 -2.94
CA LYS A 41 7.24 -13.87 -2.28
C LYS A 41 8.52 -14.50 -1.72
N SER A 42 9.59 -14.61 -2.51
CA SER A 42 10.84 -15.23 -2.06
C SER A 42 11.49 -14.44 -0.91
N ILE A 43 11.46 -13.09 -0.99
CA ILE A 43 11.93 -12.25 0.12
C ILE A 43 11.09 -12.51 1.38
N ALA A 44 9.76 -12.48 1.28
CA ALA A 44 8.89 -12.72 2.43
C ALA A 44 9.07 -14.13 3.04
N GLU A 45 9.37 -15.14 2.22
CA GLU A 45 9.69 -16.51 2.68
C GLU A 45 11.01 -16.55 3.43
N ASP A 46 12.06 -15.87 2.92
CA ASP A 46 13.37 -15.77 3.58
C ASP A 46 13.25 -15.10 4.95
N PHE A 47 12.50 -13.99 5.04
CA PHE A 47 12.29 -13.29 6.31
C PHE A 47 11.41 -14.07 7.29
N ARG A 48 10.43 -14.82 6.80
CA ARG A 48 9.62 -15.71 7.65
C ARG A 48 10.46 -16.84 8.27
N ALA A 49 11.47 -17.33 7.55
CA ALA A 49 12.39 -18.34 8.04
C ALA A 49 13.42 -17.79 9.07
N HIS A 50 13.57 -16.45 9.17
CA HIS A 50 14.53 -15.78 10.03
C HIS A 50 13.84 -14.66 10.82
N GLU A 51 13.06 -15.06 11.82
CA GLU A 51 12.27 -14.12 12.64
C GLU A 51 13.17 -13.02 13.26
N GLY A 52 12.72 -11.76 13.16
CA GLY A 52 13.47 -10.59 13.66
C GLY A 52 14.63 -10.13 12.78
N ALA A 53 14.88 -10.79 11.64
CA ALA A 53 15.88 -10.33 10.69
C ALA A 53 15.47 -9.01 10.02
N VAL A 54 16.47 -8.24 9.61
CA VAL A 54 16.31 -7.03 8.78
C VAL A 54 17.11 -7.20 7.48
N PRO A 55 16.85 -6.43 6.43
CA PRO A 55 17.52 -6.61 5.12
C PRO A 55 19.04 -6.73 5.20
N SER A 56 19.69 -5.98 6.08
CA SER A 56 21.15 -6.00 6.25
C SER A 56 21.72 -7.31 6.83
N ASP A 57 20.87 -8.22 7.33
CA ASP A 57 21.32 -9.53 7.82
C ASP A 57 21.64 -10.52 6.70
N PHE A 58 21.08 -10.27 5.53
CA PHE A 58 21.21 -11.16 4.38
C PHE A 58 22.27 -10.74 3.36
N VAL A 59 22.90 -9.56 3.55
CA VAL A 59 23.71 -8.93 2.49
C VAL A 59 25.08 -8.50 3.03
N SER A 60 26.12 -8.62 2.21
CA SER A 60 27.45 -8.16 2.56
C SER A 60 27.51 -6.64 2.73
N LYS A 61 28.39 -6.15 3.62
CA LYS A 61 28.58 -4.72 3.85
C LYS A 61 28.96 -3.96 2.56
N SER A 62 29.78 -4.57 1.71
CA SER A 62 30.19 -3.98 0.43
C SER A 62 29.03 -3.80 -0.53
N ASP A 63 28.10 -4.79 -0.61
CA ASP A 63 26.90 -4.68 -1.43
C ASP A 63 25.94 -3.65 -0.88
N ILE A 64 25.74 -3.60 0.43
CA ILE A 64 24.93 -2.56 1.07
C ILE A 64 25.41 -1.17 0.67
N GLU A 65 26.70 -0.90 0.79
CA GLU A 65 27.28 0.39 0.44
C GLU A 65 27.15 0.71 -1.05
N LYS A 66 27.37 -0.29 -1.92
CA LYS A 66 27.23 -0.18 -3.37
C LYS A 66 25.80 0.19 -3.75
N TYR A 67 24.82 -0.59 -3.32
CA TYR A 67 23.44 -0.41 -3.70
C TYR A 67 22.78 0.81 -3.04
N ALA A 68 23.20 1.17 -1.81
CA ALA A 68 22.80 2.42 -1.19
C ALA A 68 23.24 3.64 -2.03
N ARG A 69 24.49 3.66 -2.54
CA ARG A 69 24.96 4.74 -3.41
C ARG A 69 24.16 4.81 -4.70
N MET A 70 23.83 3.68 -5.32
CA MET A 70 23.05 3.64 -6.57
C MET A 70 21.63 4.17 -6.35
N ALA A 71 20.92 3.69 -5.34
CA ALA A 71 19.55 4.10 -5.06
C ALA A 71 19.47 5.57 -4.64
N LEU A 72 20.35 6.02 -3.73
CA LEU A 72 20.40 7.42 -3.31
C LEU A 72 20.81 8.36 -4.45
N GLY A 73 21.67 7.90 -5.37
CA GLY A 73 21.98 8.61 -6.60
C GLY A 73 20.73 8.82 -7.46
N ALA A 74 20.00 7.75 -7.74
CA ALA A 74 18.77 7.82 -8.53
C ALA A 74 17.70 8.72 -7.88
N ILE A 75 17.54 8.69 -6.56
CA ILE A 75 16.63 9.56 -5.82
C ILE A 75 17.01 11.04 -6.00
N ARG A 76 18.29 11.36 -5.84
CA ARG A 76 18.81 12.71 -6.06
C ARG A 76 18.62 13.17 -7.50
N ASP A 77 18.90 12.30 -8.47
CA ASP A 77 18.82 12.62 -9.92
C ASP A 77 17.34 12.80 -10.35
N ALA A 78 16.40 12.18 -9.64
CA ALA A 78 14.96 12.43 -9.77
C ALA A 78 14.50 13.75 -9.11
N GLY A 79 15.39 14.50 -8.47
CA GLY A 79 15.08 15.76 -7.79
C GLY A 79 14.33 15.64 -6.47
N ILE A 80 14.25 14.43 -5.91
CA ILE A 80 13.55 14.17 -4.64
C ILE A 80 14.40 14.68 -3.47
N LYS A 81 13.91 15.66 -2.74
CA LYS A 81 14.61 16.29 -1.60
C LYS A 81 14.27 15.63 -0.27
N HIS A 82 13.02 15.19 -0.12
CA HIS A 82 12.49 14.61 1.10
C HIS A 82 11.88 13.25 0.80
N PHE A 83 12.37 12.23 1.46
CA PHE A 83 11.83 10.87 1.44
C PHE A 83 12.21 10.14 2.72
N GLY A 84 11.52 9.07 3.00
CA GLY A 84 11.89 8.15 4.08
C GLY A 84 11.72 6.71 3.65
N VAL A 85 12.16 5.82 4.54
CA VAL A 85 11.90 4.38 4.41
C VAL A 85 11.28 3.86 5.70
N ARG A 86 10.46 2.82 5.59
CA ARG A 86 9.96 2.04 6.72
C ARG A 86 10.32 0.59 6.52
N ILE A 87 10.82 -0.02 7.59
CA ILE A 87 11.36 -1.37 7.59
C ILE A 87 10.42 -2.25 8.41
N HIS A 88 10.06 -3.42 7.89
CA HIS A 88 9.11 -4.35 8.50
C HIS A 88 9.50 -4.72 9.95
N GLY A 89 10.78 -4.97 10.21
CA GLY A 89 11.33 -5.26 11.53
C GLY A 89 11.45 -4.06 12.48
N ALA A 90 11.03 -2.82 12.08
CA ALA A 90 11.14 -1.61 12.90
C ALA A 90 9.78 -1.10 13.39
N GLY A 91 9.77 -0.37 14.53
CA GLY A 91 8.57 -0.03 15.28
C GLY A 91 7.46 0.72 14.53
N GLU A 92 7.80 1.59 13.59
CA GLU A 92 6.81 2.42 12.86
C GLU A 92 6.19 1.76 11.62
N TYR A 93 6.43 0.49 11.39
CA TYR A 93 5.82 -0.22 10.27
C TYR A 93 4.36 -0.59 10.59
N PRO A 94 3.38 -0.31 9.70
CA PRO A 94 1.96 -0.52 9.99
C PRO A 94 1.63 -1.99 10.23
N GLN A 95 0.91 -2.31 11.32
CA GLN A 95 0.49 -3.67 11.63
C GLN A 95 -0.30 -4.31 10.48
N LYS A 96 -1.20 -3.54 9.85
CA LYS A 96 -1.99 -4.00 8.70
C LYS A 96 -1.16 -4.57 7.55
N LEU A 97 0.06 -4.05 7.36
CA LEU A 97 0.98 -4.52 6.32
C LEU A 97 1.85 -5.69 6.80
N ARG A 98 2.07 -5.84 8.11
CA ARG A 98 2.74 -7.02 8.68
C ARG A 98 1.91 -8.29 8.52
N ASP A 99 0.59 -8.15 8.61
CA ASP A 99 -0.36 -9.26 8.50
C ASP A 99 -0.62 -9.67 7.04
N ALA A 100 0.01 -9.02 6.06
CA ALA A 100 -0.10 -9.39 4.66
C ALA A 100 0.50 -10.78 4.39
N GLU A 101 -0.02 -11.49 3.37
CA GLU A 101 0.49 -12.82 2.99
C GLU A 101 1.98 -12.80 2.64
N HIS A 102 2.42 -11.77 1.95
CA HIS A 102 3.81 -11.49 1.62
C HIS A 102 4.15 -10.08 2.09
N PRO A 103 4.48 -9.90 3.37
CA PRO A 103 4.84 -8.60 3.90
C PRO A 103 6.02 -8.00 3.12
N VAL A 104 5.94 -6.71 2.88
CA VAL A 104 7.01 -5.97 2.19
C VAL A 104 8.03 -5.54 3.22
N GLU A 105 9.29 -5.92 3.04
CA GLU A 105 10.33 -5.68 4.04
C GLU A 105 10.79 -4.23 4.12
N LEU A 106 10.59 -3.46 3.04
CA LEU A 106 10.90 -2.03 3.03
C LEU A 106 9.92 -1.26 2.15
N LEU A 107 9.43 -0.16 2.66
CA LEU A 107 8.61 0.82 1.94
C LEU A 107 9.36 2.13 1.83
N TYR A 108 9.40 2.69 0.63
CA TYR A 108 9.78 4.07 0.37
C TYR A 108 8.56 4.96 0.51
N PHE A 109 8.74 6.18 1.03
CA PHE A 109 7.63 7.14 1.09
C PHE A 109 8.09 8.59 0.93
N GLN A 110 7.16 9.44 0.54
CA GLN A 110 7.27 10.89 0.54
C GLN A 110 6.00 11.48 1.18
N GLY A 111 6.17 12.52 2.00
CA GLY A 111 5.05 13.18 2.70
C GLY A 111 4.80 12.66 4.10
N ALA A 112 3.57 12.82 4.55
CA ALA A 112 3.09 12.60 5.92
C ALA A 112 2.86 11.10 6.20
N TRP A 113 3.86 10.40 6.73
CA TRP A 113 3.80 8.97 7.00
C TRP A 113 2.66 8.57 7.95
N GLU A 114 2.35 9.43 8.91
CA GLU A 114 1.29 9.21 9.91
C GLU A 114 -0.09 8.93 9.30
N LEU A 115 -0.33 9.31 8.04
CA LEU A 115 -1.57 9.01 7.33
C LEU A 115 -1.85 7.50 7.19
N VAL A 116 -0.83 6.64 7.27
CA VAL A 116 -1.04 5.17 7.25
C VAL A 116 -1.82 4.66 8.47
N ASN A 117 -1.82 5.43 9.57
CA ASN A 117 -2.51 5.09 10.81
C ASN A 117 -3.96 5.58 10.85
N THR A 118 -4.40 6.34 9.85
CA THR A 118 -5.78 6.79 9.73
C THR A 118 -6.69 5.68 9.22
N ARG A 119 -7.99 5.94 9.20
CA ARG A 119 -8.96 5.04 8.58
C ARG A 119 -8.89 5.15 7.06
N CYS A 120 -8.28 4.18 6.43
CA CYS A 120 -7.99 4.19 5.00
C CYS A 120 -8.99 3.35 4.21
N VAL A 121 -9.53 3.89 3.12
CA VAL A 121 -10.39 3.18 2.17
C VAL A 121 -9.88 3.35 0.75
N ALA A 122 -9.72 2.25 0.01
CA ALA A 122 -9.28 2.30 -1.37
C ALA A 122 -10.45 2.56 -2.33
N ILE A 123 -10.31 3.51 -3.24
CA ILE A 123 -11.19 3.74 -4.40
C ILE A 123 -10.41 3.32 -5.64
N VAL A 124 -10.93 2.37 -6.40
CA VAL A 124 -10.26 1.82 -7.58
C VAL A 124 -11.24 1.61 -8.74
N GLY A 125 -10.68 1.55 -9.95
CA GLY A 125 -11.51 1.28 -11.13
C GLY A 125 -10.75 1.28 -12.44
N THR A 126 -11.51 1.38 -13.52
CA THR A 126 -10.97 1.41 -14.88
C THR A 126 -10.14 2.65 -15.15
N ARG A 127 -9.17 2.51 -16.05
CA ARG A 127 -8.35 3.63 -16.57
C ARG A 127 -9.10 4.50 -17.56
N GLU A 128 -10.21 4.01 -18.10
CA GLU A 128 -11.09 4.68 -19.06
C GLU A 128 -12.53 4.64 -18.55
N PRO A 129 -12.84 5.44 -17.51
CA PRO A 129 -14.19 5.47 -16.93
C PRO A 129 -15.17 6.22 -17.82
N SER A 130 -16.43 5.82 -17.73
CA SER A 130 -17.55 6.61 -18.23
C SER A 130 -17.64 7.95 -17.47
N GLU A 131 -18.33 8.94 -18.03
CA GLU A 131 -18.60 10.20 -17.31
C GLU A 131 -19.35 9.95 -16.00
N ASP A 132 -20.33 9.06 -16.01
CA ASP A 132 -21.02 8.62 -14.80
C ASP A 132 -20.09 7.93 -13.80
N GLY A 133 -19.11 7.14 -14.28
CA GLY A 133 -18.08 6.53 -13.44
C GLY A 133 -17.24 7.57 -12.72
N LYS A 134 -16.83 8.63 -13.44
CA LYS A 134 -16.09 9.76 -12.84
C LYS A 134 -16.91 10.48 -11.77
N LEU A 135 -18.20 10.78 -12.08
CA LEU A 135 -19.11 11.43 -11.12
C LEU A 135 -19.32 10.58 -9.87
N ARG A 136 -19.51 9.25 -10.03
CA ARG A 136 -19.62 8.32 -8.90
C ARG A 136 -18.36 8.28 -8.05
N ALA A 137 -17.17 8.21 -8.68
CA ALA A 137 -15.88 8.21 -7.96
C ALA A 137 -15.69 9.51 -7.15
N ALA A 138 -15.96 10.68 -7.77
CA ALA A 138 -15.87 11.97 -7.09
C ALA A 138 -16.87 12.09 -5.93
N LYS A 139 -18.14 11.69 -6.13
CA LYS A 139 -19.15 11.68 -5.06
C LYS A 139 -18.71 10.77 -3.91
N LEU A 140 -18.22 9.58 -4.21
CA LEU A 140 -17.77 8.63 -3.21
C LEU A 140 -16.59 9.18 -2.40
N ALA A 141 -15.59 9.77 -3.07
CA ALA A 141 -14.45 10.37 -2.39
C ALA A 141 -14.87 11.48 -1.42
N ARG A 142 -15.79 12.40 -1.83
CA ARG A 142 -16.36 13.44 -0.95
C ARG A 142 -17.02 12.86 0.29
N LEU A 143 -17.84 11.83 0.11
CA LEU A 143 -18.58 11.22 1.22
C LEU A 143 -17.64 10.52 2.20
N LEU A 144 -16.60 9.82 1.71
CA LEU A 144 -15.59 9.19 2.56
C LEU A 144 -14.80 10.24 3.35
N ILE A 145 -14.41 11.35 2.69
CA ILE A 145 -13.70 12.46 3.35
C ILE A 145 -14.57 13.09 4.43
N ALA A 146 -15.84 13.34 4.16
CA ALA A 146 -16.79 13.90 5.13
C ALA A 146 -16.95 12.99 6.36
N ASP A 147 -16.79 11.68 6.22
CA ASP A 147 -16.81 10.71 7.31
C ASP A 147 -15.40 10.45 7.93
N GLY A 148 -14.39 11.27 7.58
CA GLY A 148 -13.05 11.22 8.17
C GLY A 148 -12.14 10.11 7.64
N PHE A 149 -12.47 9.50 6.50
CA PHE A 149 -11.59 8.51 5.87
C PHE A 149 -10.51 9.15 5.01
N THR A 150 -9.33 8.55 5.03
CA THR A 150 -8.27 8.81 4.06
C THR A 150 -8.50 7.98 2.80
N VAL A 151 -8.58 8.66 1.66
CA VAL A 151 -8.76 8.02 0.36
C VAL A 151 -7.44 7.44 -0.12
N VAL A 152 -7.41 6.15 -0.44
CA VAL A 152 -6.22 5.47 -0.98
C VAL A 152 -6.48 5.07 -2.42
N SER A 153 -5.50 5.25 -3.30
CA SER A 153 -5.59 4.76 -4.67
C SER A 153 -4.21 4.56 -5.30
N GLY A 154 -4.19 4.03 -6.53
CA GLY A 154 -2.96 3.63 -7.19
C GLY A 154 -2.38 4.64 -8.15
N LEU A 155 -2.91 5.83 -8.21
CA LEU A 155 -2.48 6.93 -9.10
C LEU A 155 -2.53 6.59 -10.61
N ALA A 156 -3.29 5.56 -11.03
CA ALA A 156 -3.52 5.26 -12.43
C ALA A 156 -4.42 6.32 -13.08
N ARG A 157 -4.48 6.33 -14.41
CA ARG A 157 -5.50 7.11 -15.14
C ARG A 157 -6.91 6.72 -14.69
N GLY A 158 -7.89 7.58 -14.95
CA GLY A 158 -9.30 7.29 -14.75
C GLY A 158 -9.75 7.39 -13.30
N ILE A 159 -10.34 6.34 -12.76
CA ILE A 159 -10.95 6.36 -11.40
C ILE A 159 -9.95 6.78 -10.33
N ASP A 160 -8.71 6.26 -10.36
CA ASP A 160 -7.69 6.57 -9.37
C ASP A 160 -7.35 8.08 -9.39
N THR A 161 -7.19 8.66 -10.59
CA THR A 161 -6.95 10.11 -10.75
C THR A 161 -8.11 10.92 -10.18
N VAL A 162 -9.36 10.54 -10.47
CA VAL A 162 -10.54 11.24 -9.94
C VAL A 162 -10.59 11.16 -8.41
N ALA A 163 -10.32 9.99 -7.84
CA ALA A 163 -10.31 9.80 -6.39
C ALA A 163 -9.30 10.72 -5.69
N HIS A 164 -8.06 10.75 -6.17
CA HIS A 164 -7.00 11.62 -5.62
C HIS A 164 -7.29 13.10 -5.83
N THR A 165 -7.67 13.50 -7.05
CA THR A 165 -7.95 14.91 -7.37
C THR A 165 -9.11 15.44 -6.53
N THR A 166 -10.15 14.64 -6.35
CA THR A 166 -11.27 15.01 -5.48
C THR A 166 -10.83 15.12 -4.02
N ALA A 167 -10.05 14.18 -3.51
CA ALA A 167 -9.56 14.23 -2.13
C ALA A 167 -8.77 15.50 -1.87
N VAL A 168 -7.86 15.86 -2.77
CA VAL A 168 -7.06 17.09 -2.69
C VAL A 168 -7.93 18.34 -2.77
N ALA A 169 -8.92 18.37 -3.69
CA ALA A 169 -9.77 19.53 -3.88
C ALA A 169 -10.73 19.80 -2.70
N GLU A 170 -11.17 18.73 -2.02
CA GLU A 170 -12.08 18.80 -0.87
C GLU A 170 -11.32 18.98 0.47
N GLY A 171 -9.99 19.17 0.45
CA GLY A 171 -9.19 19.31 1.66
C GLY A 171 -9.10 18.04 2.52
N GLY A 172 -9.40 16.89 1.94
CA GLY A 172 -9.27 15.58 2.59
C GLY A 172 -7.87 15.00 2.43
N PHE A 173 -7.58 13.91 3.16
CA PHE A 173 -6.31 13.21 3.05
C PHE A 173 -6.35 12.11 1.98
N THR A 174 -5.19 11.93 1.31
CA THR A 174 -5.04 10.85 0.34
C THR A 174 -3.66 10.20 0.39
N ILE A 175 -3.62 8.88 0.08
CA ILE A 175 -2.39 8.10 -0.02
C ILE A 175 -2.31 7.50 -1.42
N ALA A 176 -1.26 7.85 -2.16
CA ALA A 176 -0.95 7.20 -3.43
C ALA A 176 0.02 6.03 -3.21
N VAL A 177 -0.42 4.81 -3.54
CA VAL A 177 0.44 3.61 -3.50
C VAL A 177 0.92 3.35 -4.93
N LEU A 178 2.24 3.44 -5.17
CA LEU A 178 2.79 3.39 -6.53
C LEU A 178 3.16 1.97 -6.96
N GLY A 179 2.91 1.64 -8.22
CA GLY A 179 3.44 0.45 -8.89
C GLY A 179 4.80 0.67 -9.56
N THR A 180 5.42 1.84 -9.31
CA THR A 180 6.75 2.26 -9.76
C THR A 180 7.58 2.68 -8.56
N PRO A 181 8.92 2.77 -8.66
CA PRO A 181 9.72 3.42 -7.61
C PRO A 181 9.27 4.88 -7.41
N ILE A 182 9.58 5.44 -6.24
CA ILE A 182 9.30 6.86 -5.95
C ILE A 182 10.00 7.81 -6.92
N THR A 183 11.06 7.35 -7.60
CA THR A 183 11.82 8.11 -8.60
C THR A 183 11.14 8.23 -9.96
N GLU A 184 10.01 7.53 -10.15
CA GLU A 184 9.28 7.47 -11.42
C GLU A 184 7.87 8.04 -11.25
N CYS A 185 7.42 8.86 -12.22
CA CYS A 185 6.02 9.30 -12.30
C CYS A 185 5.30 8.54 -13.40
N TYR A 186 4.34 7.70 -13.02
CA TYR A 186 3.53 6.93 -13.96
C TYR A 186 2.07 6.88 -13.53
N PRO A 187 1.13 7.19 -14.43
CA PRO A 187 1.36 7.66 -15.81
C PRO A 187 1.92 9.11 -15.82
N PRO A 188 2.62 9.53 -16.91
CA PRO A 188 3.27 10.84 -16.97
C PRO A 188 2.32 12.04 -16.78
N GLU A 189 1.08 11.91 -17.21
CA GLU A 189 0.04 12.93 -17.05
C GLU A 189 -0.32 13.20 -15.57
N ASN A 190 -0.09 12.26 -14.69
CA ASN A 190 -0.34 12.41 -13.25
C ASN A 190 0.88 12.93 -12.46
N ARG A 191 1.95 13.36 -13.17
CA ARG A 191 3.17 13.86 -12.51
C ARG A 191 2.89 14.98 -11.50
N ASN A 192 2.14 15.99 -11.89
CA ASN A 192 1.83 17.12 -11.01
C ASN A 192 0.98 16.68 -9.81
N LEU A 193 0.06 15.76 -10.01
CA LEU A 193 -0.74 15.19 -8.94
C LEU A 193 0.12 14.36 -7.98
N GLN A 194 1.06 13.54 -8.51
CA GLN A 194 1.98 12.76 -7.68
C GLN A 194 2.85 13.68 -6.81
N HIS A 195 3.42 14.76 -7.38
CA HIS A 195 4.21 15.73 -6.63
C HIS A 195 3.36 16.40 -5.55
N LYS A 196 2.15 16.86 -5.88
CA LYS A 196 1.26 17.46 -4.89
C LYS A 196 0.92 16.51 -3.75
N ILE A 197 0.66 15.24 -4.04
CA ILE A 197 0.41 14.23 -3.00
C ILE A 197 1.68 13.97 -2.16
N ALA A 198 2.86 13.98 -2.79
CA ALA A 198 4.12 13.81 -2.08
C ALA A 198 4.46 14.98 -1.14
N ASP A 199 4.04 16.19 -1.49
CA ASP A 199 4.31 17.40 -0.71
C ASP A 199 3.26 17.61 0.40
N GLU A 200 1.98 17.34 0.16
CA GLU A 200 0.87 17.70 1.05
C GLU A 200 0.20 16.50 1.73
N HIS A 201 0.40 15.27 1.23
CA HIS A 201 -0.23 14.05 1.69
C HIS A 201 0.79 12.91 1.81
N LEU A 202 0.55 11.75 1.21
CA LEU A 202 1.48 10.62 1.29
C LEU A 202 1.58 9.83 -0.02
N VAL A 203 2.79 9.62 -0.47
CA VAL A 203 3.13 8.67 -1.54
C VAL A 203 3.92 7.52 -0.95
N ILE A 204 3.55 6.27 -1.28
CA ILE A 204 4.22 5.05 -0.84
C ILE A 204 4.62 4.22 -2.05
N SER A 205 5.80 3.61 -2.01
CA SER A 205 6.22 2.59 -2.97
C SER A 205 7.01 1.47 -2.28
N GLN A 206 6.76 0.25 -2.72
CA GLN A 206 7.53 -0.95 -2.36
C GLN A 206 8.55 -1.33 -3.42
N VAL A 207 8.54 -0.62 -4.56
CA VAL A 207 9.28 -1.03 -5.75
C VAL A 207 10.75 -0.65 -5.61
N PRO A 208 11.68 -1.61 -5.74
CA PRO A 208 13.11 -1.36 -5.64
C PRO A 208 13.58 -0.53 -6.83
N ILE A 209 14.38 0.51 -6.54
CA ILE A 209 14.79 1.52 -7.51
C ILE A 209 15.76 0.93 -8.55
N VAL A 210 16.80 0.26 -8.08
CA VAL A 210 17.87 -0.26 -8.95
C VAL A 210 17.36 -1.40 -9.82
N ARG A 211 16.65 -2.36 -9.22
CA ARG A 211 16.07 -3.48 -9.96
C ARG A 211 15.08 -3.03 -11.02
N TYR A 212 14.21 -2.08 -10.69
CA TYR A 212 13.21 -1.54 -11.62
C TYR A 212 13.85 -0.86 -12.82
N ALA A 213 14.91 -0.07 -12.61
CA ALA A 213 15.64 0.59 -13.70
C ALA A 213 16.25 -0.40 -14.70
N GLN A 214 16.63 -1.59 -14.24
CA GLN A 214 17.21 -2.66 -15.05
C GLN A 214 16.17 -3.54 -15.78
N GLN A 215 14.87 -3.41 -15.44
CA GLN A 215 13.82 -4.22 -16.04
C GLN A 215 13.38 -3.69 -17.40
N HIS A 216 13.08 -4.61 -18.33
CA HIS A 216 12.34 -4.32 -19.55
C HIS A 216 10.87 -3.98 -19.22
N PHE A 217 10.18 -3.34 -20.14
CA PHE A 217 8.78 -2.90 -19.99
C PHE A 217 7.85 -3.99 -19.43
N ARG A 218 7.94 -5.23 -19.94
CA ARG A 218 7.13 -6.36 -19.41
C ARG A 218 7.46 -6.71 -17.97
N GLY A 219 8.74 -6.67 -17.61
CA GLY A 219 9.17 -6.91 -16.23
C GLY A 219 8.65 -5.85 -15.27
N LYS A 220 8.66 -4.57 -15.69
CA LYS A 220 8.09 -3.46 -14.91
C LYS A 220 6.59 -3.63 -14.63
N ALA A 221 5.84 -4.22 -15.57
CA ALA A 221 4.39 -4.44 -15.41
C ALA A 221 4.04 -5.37 -14.24
N HIS A 222 4.92 -6.28 -13.84
CA HIS A 222 4.68 -7.22 -12.73
C HIS A 222 4.64 -6.55 -11.35
N PHE A 223 5.15 -5.33 -11.19
CA PHE A 223 5.08 -4.60 -9.92
C PHE A 223 3.68 -4.05 -9.59
N PHE A 224 2.82 -3.86 -10.59
CA PHE A 224 1.46 -3.33 -10.37
C PHE A 224 0.54 -4.28 -9.61
N PRO A 225 0.49 -5.60 -9.91
CA PRO A 225 -0.25 -6.55 -9.08
C PRO A 225 0.21 -6.59 -7.62
N GLU A 226 1.51 -6.55 -7.38
CA GLU A 226 2.08 -6.55 -6.04
C GLU A 226 1.73 -5.26 -5.27
N ARG A 227 1.76 -4.11 -5.94
CA ARG A 227 1.27 -2.85 -5.39
C ARG A 227 -0.20 -2.96 -4.94
N ASN A 228 -1.04 -3.63 -5.72
CA ASN A 228 -2.43 -3.84 -5.36
C ASN A 228 -2.58 -4.65 -4.07
N ALA A 229 -1.73 -5.64 -3.84
CA ALA A 229 -1.69 -6.39 -2.57
C ALA A 229 -1.35 -5.48 -1.38
N THR A 230 -0.33 -4.62 -1.52
CA THR A 230 0.04 -3.64 -0.48
C THR A 230 -1.07 -2.63 -0.22
N MET A 231 -1.69 -2.10 -1.28
CA MET A 231 -2.79 -1.14 -1.16
C MET A 231 -4.01 -1.77 -0.45
N SER A 232 -4.34 -3.02 -0.77
CA SER A 232 -5.40 -3.75 -0.10
C SER A 232 -5.07 -4.00 1.37
N ALA A 233 -3.83 -4.41 1.71
CA ALA A 233 -3.42 -4.65 3.08
C ALA A 233 -3.50 -3.38 3.95
N LEU A 234 -3.15 -2.22 3.37
CA LEU A 234 -3.16 -0.93 4.05
C LEU A 234 -4.57 -0.45 4.41
N THR A 235 -5.60 -0.85 3.68
CA THR A 235 -6.95 -0.28 3.75
C THR A 235 -7.94 -1.17 4.50
N GLU A 236 -8.97 -0.58 5.12
CA GLU A 236 -10.09 -1.30 5.75
C GLU A 236 -11.01 -1.92 4.68
N ALA A 237 -11.09 -1.28 3.53
CA ALA A 237 -11.92 -1.72 2.41
C ALA A 237 -11.38 -1.27 1.06
N THR A 238 -11.77 -2.00 0.04
CA THR A 238 -11.63 -1.60 -1.38
C THR A 238 -13.00 -1.39 -1.99
N ILE A 239 -13.19 -0.28 -2.70
CA ILE A 239 -14.43 0.05 -3.40
C ILE A 239 -14.15 0.10 -4.89
N ILE A 240 -14.80 -0.77 -5.67
CA ILE A 240 -14.74 -0.77 -7.13
C ILE A 240 -15.88 0.08 -7.68
N VAL A 241 -15.52 1.17 -8.37
CA VAL A 241 -16.47 2.11 -8.95
C VAL A 241 -16.95 1.66 -10.32
N GLU A 242 -16.02 1.29 -11.18
CA GLU A 242 -16.25 0.81 -12.54
C GLU A 242 -15.05 -0.03 -13.00
N ALA A 243 -15.30 -1.19 -13.60
CA ALA A 243 -14.23 -2.04 -14.14
C ALA A 243 -14.76 -2.90 -15.29
N GLY A 244 -13.92 -3.10 -16.32
CA GLY A 244 -14.20 -4.04 -17.40
C GLY A 244 -13.98 -5.49 -16.98
N GLU A 245 -14.40 -6.46 -17.83
CA GLU A 245 -14.35 -7.90 -17.54
C GLU A 245 -12.92 -8.42 -17.29
N THR A 246 -11.91 -7.82 -17.92
CA THR A 246 -10.50 -8.21 -17.79
C THR A 246 -9.65 -7.16 -17.05
N SER A 247 -10.27 -6.28 -16.29
CA SER A 247 -9.58 -5.17 -15.61
C SER A 247 -8.55 -5.63 -14.58
N GLY A 248 -7.40 -4.95 -14.53
CA GLY A 248 -6.41 -5.09 -13.46
C GLY A 248 -6.97 -4.77 -12.06
N THR A 249 -8.09 -4.04 -11.98
CA THR A 249 -8.83 -3.77 -10.75
C THR A 249 -9.32 -5.07 -10.08
N LEU A 250 -9.58 -6.13 -10.85
CA LEU A 250 -10.00 -7.42 -10.30
C LEU A 250 -8.88 -8.15 -9.54
N VAL A 251 -7.63 -7.79 -9.79
CA VAL A 251 -6.49 -8.25 -8.98
C VAL A 251 -6.58 -7.65 -7.58
N GLN A 252 -6.87 -6.34 -7.48
CA GLN A 252 -7.13 -5.66 -6.20
C GLN A 252 -8.28 -6.32 -5.43
N ALA A 253 -9.38 -6.65 -6.12
CA ALA A 253 -10.54 -7.32 -5.52
C ALA A 253 -10.17 -8.68 -4.89
N ARG A 254 -9.37 -9.50 -5.59
CA ARG A 254 -8.90 -10.80 -5.07
C ARG A 254 -8.03 -10.62 -3.82
N HIS A 255 -7.11 -9.63 -3.82
CA HIS A 255 -6.30 -9.35 -2.66
C HIS A 255 -7.14 -8.86 -1.47
N ALA A 256 -8.15 -8.02 -1.70
CA ALA A 256 -9.05 -7.56 -0.64
C ALA A 256 -9.73 -8.74 0.06
N LEU A 257 -10.34 -9.66 -0.69
CA LEU A 257 -10.98 -10.84 -0.12
C LEU A 257 -9.98 -11.78 0.58
N LYS A 258 -8.83 -12.04 -0.05
CA LYS A 258 -7.80 -12.92 0.49
C LYS A 258 -7.22 -12.39 1.83
N GLN A 259 -7.09 -11.09 1.94
CA GLN A 259 -6.61 -10.39 3.14
C GLN A 259 -7.74 -10.06 4.13
N GLN A 260 -8.95 -10.60 3.92
CA GLN A 260 -10.11 -10.38 4.77
C GLN A 260 -10.48 -8.89 4.92
N ARG A 261 -10.20 -8.09 3.89
CA ARG A 261 -10.64 -6.70 3.79
C ARG A 261 -12.01 -6.65 3.13
N LYS A 262 -12.83 -5.69 3.50
CA LYS A 262 -14.14 -5.52 2.88
C LYS A 262 -13.98 -5.13 1.41
N LEU A 263 -14.76 -5.79 0.55
CA LEU A 263 -14.82 -5.47 -0.87
C LEU A 263 -16.21 -4.96 -1.20
N PHE A 264 -16.29 -3.73 -1.64
CA PHE A 264 -17.51 -3.08 -2.11
C PHE A 264 -17.49 -2.97 -3.63
N ILE A 265 -18.61 -3.24 -4.26
CA ILE A 265 -18.80 -3.11 -5.71
C ILE A 265 -20.04 -2.25 -5.95
N LEU A 266 -19.91 -1.14 -6.67
CA LEU A 266 -21.04 -0.28 -6.97
C LEU A 266 -22.09 -1.01 -7.81
N ASP A 267 -23.35 -0.74 -7.54
CA ASP A 267 -24.53 -1.34 -8.17
C ASP A 267 -24.48 -1.27 -9.70
N SER A 268 -23.96 -0.17 -10.26
CA SER A 268 -23.80 -0.01 -11.69
C SER A 268 -22.97 -1.10 -12.39
N CYS A 269 -22.06 -1.76 -11.67
CA CYS A 269 -21.32 -2.90 -12.20
C CYS A 269 -22.21 -4.15 -12.34
N PHE A 270 -23.17 -4.34 -11.42
CA PHE A 270 -24.13 -5.44 -11.47
C PHE A 270 -25.21 -5.26 -12.53
N GLN A 271 -25.53 -4.00 -12.83
CA GLN A 271 -26.54 -3.66 -13.85
C GLN A 271 -26.00 -3.80 -15.29
N ASN A 272 -24.68 -3.94 -15.47
CA ASN A 272 -24.08 -4.12 -16.79
C ASN A 272 -24.09 -5.62 -17.18
N PRO A 273 -24.92 -6.03 -18.16
CA PRO A 273 -25.06 -7.43 -18.54
C PRO A 273 -23.80 -8.02 -19.22
N ALA A 274 -22.87 -7.16 -19.64
CA ALA A 274 -21.58 -7.59 -20.20
C ALA A 274 -20.55 -8.01 -19.16
N LEU A 275 -20.85 -7.85 -17.86
CA LEU A 275 -19.93 -8.15 -16.76
C LEU A 275 -20.42 -9.35 -15.96
N SER A 276 -19.58 -10.38 -15.87
CA SER A 276 -19.83 -11.56 -15.04
C SER A 276 -19.19 -11.48 -13.65
N TRP A 277 -18.07 -10.78 -13.56
CA TRP A 277 -17.26 -10.70 -12.34
C TRP A 277 -17.97 -10.12 -11.11
N PRO A 278 -18.91 -9.14 -11.18
CA PRO A 278 -19.54 -8.61 -9.98
C PRO A 278 -20.31 -9.70 -9.21
N HIS A 279 -21.04 -10.54 -9.93
CA HIS A 279 -21.79 -11.65 -9.34
C HIS A 279 -20.85 -12.72 -8.76
N THR A 280 -19.75 -13.02 -9.45
CA THR A 280 -18.73 -13.95 -8.95
C THR A 280 -18.12 -13.45 -7.64
N PHE A 281 -17.71 -12.18 -7.57
CA PHE A 281 -17.15 -11.63 -6.33
C PHE A 281 -18.19 -11.54 -5.20
N ALA A 282 -19.46 -11.28 -5.51
CA ALA A 282 -20.54 -11.27 -4.52
C ALA A 282 -20.72 -12.66 -3.85
N GLN A 283 -20.61 -13.74 -4.61
CA GLN A 283 -20.63 -15.11 -4.08
C GLN A 283 -19.44 -15.40 -3.15
N HIS A 284 -18.36 -14.63 -3.25
CA HIS A 284 -17.16 -14.74 -2.42
C HIS A 284 -17.08 -13.66 -1.32
N GLY A 285 -18.19 -12.97 -1.03
CA GLY A 285 -18.27 -12.03 0.09
C GLY A 285 -18.12 -10.56 -0.28
N ALA A 286 -18.07 -10.20 -1.56
CA ALA A 286 -18.14 -8.79 -1.95
C ALA A 286 -19.56 -8.23 -1.70
N ILE A 287 -19.62 -6.97 -1.27
CA ILE A 287 -20.83 -6.28 -0.89
C ILE A 287 -21.28 -5.38 -2.05
N ARG A 288 -22.50 -5.60 -2.55
CA ARG A 288 -23.13 -4.73 -3.52
C ARG A 288 -23.56 -3.42 -2.86
N VAL A 289 -23.21 -2.29 -3.46
CA VAL A 289 -23.46 -0.96 -2.92
C VAL A 289 -24.45 -0.23 -3.81
N THR A 290 -25.65 0.03 -3.30
CA THR A 290 -26.69 0.81 -3.95
C THR A 290 -26.63 2.27 -3.54
N ASP A 291 -26.29 2.53 -2.29
CA ASP A 291 -26.04 3.88 -1.77
C ASP A 291 -24.87 3.89 -0.75
N TYR A 292 -24.47 5.08 -0.34
CA TYR A 292 -23.33 5.24 0.57
C TYR A 292 -23.58 4.67 1.99
N ASN A 293 -24.83 4.55 2.43
CA ASN A 293 -25.15 3.97 3.75
C ASN A 293 -24.80 2.47 3.80
N ASP A 294 -24.79 1.77 2.66
CA ASP A 294 -24.32 0.40 2.59
C ASP A 294 -22.85 0.30 3.03
N ILE A 295 -22.01 1.25 2.60
CA ILE A 295 -20.61 1.34 3.01
C ILE A 295 -20.50 1.71 4.49
N LYS A 296 -21.23 2.76 4.93
CA LYS A 296 -21.18 3.23 6.33
C LYS A 296 -21.52 2.13 7.33
N ARG A 297 -22.58 1.38 7.09
CA ARG A 297 -23.01 0.29 7.97
C ARG A 297 -21.91 -0.76 8.18
N HIS A 298 -21.13 -1.05 7.14
CA HIS A 298 -20.07 -2.05 7.20
C HIS A 298 -18.74 -1.49 7.71
N LEU A 299 -18.52 -0.18 7.65
CA LEU A 299 -17.32 0.50 8.15
C LEU A 299 -17.54 1.17 9.51
N ALA A 300 -18.76 1.14 10.06
CA ALA A 300 -19.00 1.63 11.42
C ALA A 300 -18.06 0.90 12.40
N PRO A 301 -17.49 1.62 13.40
CA PRO A 301 -16.73 0.97 14.48
C PRO A 301 -17.62 -0.12 15.07
N GLY A 302 -17.14 -1.37 15.09
CA GLY A 302 -17.90 -2.49 15.64
C GLY A 302 -18.29 -2.19 17.09
N ASN A 303 -19.58 -2.27 17.41
CA ASN A 303 -20.05 -2.28 18.78
C ASN A 303 -19.47 -3.59 19.41
N PRO A 304 -18.65 -3.55 20.47
CA PRO A 304 -18.02 -4.75 21.02
C PRO A 304 -19.00 -5.79 21.57
N ALA A 305 -20.31 -5.54 21.48
CA ALA A 305 -21.38 -6.36 22.09
C ALA A 305 -22.01 -7.44 21.17
N THR A 306 -21.59 -7.64 19.91
CA THR A 306 -22.26 -8.57 18.99
C THR A 306 -21.46 -9.84 18.63
N ASN A 307 -20.37 -10.15 19.32
CA ASN A 307 -19.64 -11.42 19.18
C ASN A 307 -19.83 -12.33 20.40
N ALA A 308 -21.07 -12.54 20.82
CA ALA A 308 -21.39 -13.69 21.66
C ALA A 308 -21.84 -14.83 20.72
N PRO A 309 -21.21 -16.01 20.74
CA PRO A 309 -21.75 -17.14 20.02
C PRO A 309 -23.04 -17.58 20.73
N ASP A 310 -24.13 -17.67 19.99
CA ASP A 310 -25.34 -18.34 20.43
C ASP A 310 -24.97 -19.79 20.83
N ARG A 311 -25.31 -20.12 22.07
CA ARG A 311 -25.17 -21.47 22.66
C ARG A 311 -26.27 -22.38 22.16
#